data_8fac7490de09bdc0e758f41d476372da
#
_entry.id   8fac7490de09bdc0e758f41d476372da
#
_cell.length_a   1.000
_cell.length_b   1.000
_cell.length_c   1.000
_cell.angle_alpha   90.00
_cell.angle_beta   90.00
_cell.angle_gamma   90.00
#
_symmetry.space_group_name_H-M   'P 1'
#
loop_
_entity.id
_entity.type
_entity.pdbx_description
1 polymer ?
#
loop_
_entity_poly.entity_id
_entity_poly.type
_entity_poly.pdbx_seq_one_letter_code
_entity_poly.pdbx_strand_id
1 'polypeptide(L)'
;MGFILATAGAAIGLGNLWKFPYLMGRNGGFPFLIAYLFFICILGVPVMITEMSLGRKTGKNPVLAYDTIHPHARIVGCFGVLAAFVILSYYAIIGGWIIKYFASYATTFQPPADFGAFTAKPVEPLVWFFLFMLITGLICYFGVSGIEKAC
;
A
#
# COMPACT_ATOMS: atom_id res chain seq x y z
N MET A 1 -4.25 -18.27 11.54
CA MET A 1 -5.32 -17.28 11.22
C MET A 1 -4.70 -15.90 10.99
N GLY A 2 -3.86 -15.37 11.87
CA GLY A 2 -3.30 -14.02 11.78
C GLY A 2 -2.52 -13.73 10.50
N PHE A 3 -1.70 -14.67 10.02
CA PHE A 3 -0.97 -14.50 8.75
C PHE A 3 -1.92 -14.29 7.55
N ILE A 4 -3.03 -15.03 7.50
CA ILE A 4 -4.03 -14.90 6.41
C ILE A 4 -4.71 -13.55 6.49
N LEU A 5 -5.09 -13.10 7.69
CA LEU A 5 -5.72 -11.79 7.89
C LEU A 5 -4.76 -10.64 7.58
N ALA A 6 -3.50 -10.73 8.01
CA ALA A 6 -2.48 -9.73 7.68
C ALA A 6 -2.21 -9.66 6.18
N THR A 7 -2.15 -10.81 5.49
CA THR A 7 -1.97 -10.86 4.03
C THR A 7 -3.18 -10.30 3.30
N ALA A 8 -4.40 -10.62 3.75
CA ALA A 8 -5.62 -10.07 3.17
C ALA A 8 -5.72 -8.55 3.39
N GLY A 9 -5.40 -8.06 4.60
CA GLY A 9 -5.35 -6.64 4.91
C GLY A 9 -4.31 -5.88 4.07
N ALA A 10 -3.13 -6.47 3.87
CA ALA A 10 -2.12 -5.90 2.98
C ALA A 10 -2.54 -5.89 1.50
N ALA A 11 -3.36 -6.86 1.06
CA ALA A 11 -3.87 -6.93 -0.30
C ALA A 11 -4.99 -5.91 -0.58
N ILE A 12 -5.78 -5.56 0.45
CA ILE A 12 -6.87 -4.58 0.34
C ILE A 12 -6.29 -3.19 0.58
N GLY A 13 -5.70 -2.60 -0.46
CA GLY A 13 -5.13 -1.25 -0.40
C GLY A 13 -6.04 -0.20 -1.03
N LEU A 14 -5.70 1.06 -0.80
CA LEU A 14 -6.35 2.23 -1.40
C LEU A 14 -6.49 2.14 -2.93
N GLY A 15 -5.49 1.55 -3.59
CA GLY A 15 -5.51 1.33 -5.02
C GLY A 15 -6.69 0.48 -5.47
N ASN A 16 -7.04 -0.54 -4.71
CA ASN A 16 -8.11 -1.46 -5.05
C ASN A 16 -9.50 -0.84 -4.84
N LEU A 17 -9.64 -0.02 -3.79
CA LEU A 17 -10.92 0.59 -3.43
C LEU A 17 -11.24 1.85 -4.26
N TRP A 18 -10.24 2.61 -4.63
CA TRP A 18 -10.41 3.89 -5.30
C TRP A 18 -9.91 3.90 -6.74
N LYS A 19 -8.62 3.62 -6.95
CA LYS A 19 -7.97 3.81 -8.26
C LYS A 19 -8.41 2.77 -9.27
N PHE A 20 -8.54 1.51 -8.87
CA PHE A 20 -8.91 0.42 -9.78
C PHE A 20 -10.33 0.56 -10.34
N PRO A 21 -11.40 0.78 -9.51
CA PRO A 21 -12.74 1.00 -10.04
C PRO A 21 -12.84 2.20 -10.98
N TYR A 22 -12.14 3.29 -10.65
CA TYR A 22 -12.07 4.48 -11.50
C TYR A 22 -11.43 4.18 -12.87
N LEU A 23 -10.28 3.49 -12.86
CA LEU A 23 -9.60 3.11 -14.11
C LEU A 23 -10.44 2.13 -14.93
N MET A 24 -11.08 1.17 -14.29
CA MET A 24 -11.97 0.22 -14.95
C MET A 24 -13.13 0.93 -15.64
N GLY A 25 -13.81 1.84 -14.94
CA GLY A 25 -14.91 2.61 -15.53
C GLY A 25 -14.48 3.49 -16.70
N ARG A 26 -13.30 4.12 -16.61
CA ARG A 26 -12.78 5.00 -17.65
C ARG A 26 -12.24 4.28 -18.89
N ASN A 27 -11.78 3.03 -18.74
CA ASN A 27 -11.13 2.27 -19.81
C ASN A 27 -12.01 1.14 -20.39
N GLY A 28 -13.32 1.30 -20.39
CA GLY A 28 -14.24 0.37 -21.06
C GLY A 28 -14.82 -0.73 -20.18
N GLY A 29 -14.64 -0.66 -18.84
CA GLY A 29 -15.28 -1.56 -17.90
C GLY A 29 -14.82 -3.02 -18.01
N PHE A 30 -15.71 -3.88 -18.48
CA PHE A 30 -15.47 -5.32 -18.54
C PHE A 30 -14.29 -5.77 -19.42
N PRO A 31 -14.10 -5.25 -20.64
CA PRO A 31 -12.90 -5.55 -21.44
C PRO A 31 -11.58 -5.22 -20.72
N PHE A 32 -11.54 -4.10 -20.04
CA PHE A 32 -10.38 -3.73 -19.21
C PHE A 32 -10.14 -4.76 -18.10
N LEU A 33 -11.19 -5.23 -17.42
CA LEU A 33 -11.11 -6.23 -16.37
C LEU A 33 -10.51 -7.55 -16.89
N ILE A 34 -10.96 -8.01 -18.07
CA ILE A 34 -10.42 -9.25 -18.68
C ILE A 34 -8.94 -9.09 -18.99
N ALA A 35 -8.55 -7.99 -19.65
CA ALA A 35 -7.14 -7.72 -19.96
C ALA A 35 -6.29 -7.65 -18.68
N TYR A 36 -6.80 -6.99 -17.64
CA TYR A 36 -6.14 -6.88 -16.35
C TYR A 36 -5.91 -8.25 -15.70
N LEU A 37 -6.93 -9.11 -15.64
CA LEU A 37 -6.82 -10.47 -15.10
C LEU A 37 -5.83 -11.31 -15.91
N PHE A 38 -5.85 -11.20 -17.23
CA PHE A 38 -4.90 -11.88 -18.10
C PHE A 38 -3.45 -11.50 -17.75
N PHE A 39 -3.15 -10.22 -17.62
CA PHE A 39 -1.81 -9.75 -17.27
C PHE A 39 -1.42 -10.11 -15.83
N ILE A 40 -2.35 -10.11 -14.88
CA ILE A 40 -2.08 -10.60 -13.53
C ILE A 40 -1.65 -12.07 -13.56
N CYS A 41 -2.35 -12.92 -14.31
CA CYS A 41 -2.01 -14.34 -14.37
C CYS A 41 -0.65 -14.57 -15.03
N ILE A 42 -0.34 -13.85 -16.11
CA ILE A 42 0.88 -14.08 -16.90
C ILE A 42 2.11 -13.39 -16.30
N LEU A 43 1.95 -12.19 -15.75
CA LEU A 43 3.06 -11.41 -15.22
C LEU A 43 3.05 -11.35 -13.69
N GLY A 44 1.92 -11.04 -13.09
CA GLY A 44 1.82 -10.79 -11.64
C GLY A 44 2.09 -12.04 -10.82
N VAL A 45 1.44 -13.17 -11.16
CA VAL A 45 1.60 -14.43 -10.39
C VAL A 45 3.02 -14.97 -10.47
N PRO A 46 3.68 -15.11 -11.65
CA PRO A 46 5.06 -15.56 -11.72
C PRO A 46 6.05 -14.66 -10.97
N VAL A 47 5.92 -13.34 -11.09
CA VAL A 47 6.76 -12.38 -10.36
C VAL A 47 6.59 -12.55 -8.86
N MET A 48 5.35 -12.61 -8.38
CA MET A 48 5.05 -12.80 -6.95
C MET A 48 5.64 -14.12 -6.42
N ILE A 49 5.49 -15.23 -7.15
CA ILE A 49 6.04 -16.54 -6.76
C ILE A 49 7.57 -16.48 -6.69
N THR A 50 8.22 -15.86 -7.65
CA THR A 50 9.69 -15.74 -7.68
C THR A 50 10.20 -14.89 -6.51
N GLU A 51 9.60 -13.76 -6.23
CA GLU A 51 9.97 -12.90 -5.10
C GLU A 51 9.77 -13.59 -3.74
N MET A 52 8.61 -14.24 -3.55
CA MET A 52 8.34 -14.99 -2.32
C MET A 52 9.29 -16.16 -2.14
N SER A 53 9.63 -16.89 -3.22
CA SER A 53 10.59 -18.00 -3.20
C SER A 53 11.99 -17.52 -2.85
N LEU A 54 12.41 -16.39 -3.42
CA LEU A 54 13.69 -15.76 -3.13
C LEU A 54 13.77 -15.31 -1.66
N GLY A 55 12.73 -14.62 -1.17
CA GLY A 55 12.65 -14.18 0.21
C GLY A 55 12.71 -15.35 1.20
N ARG A 56 11.93 -16.41 0.93
CA ARG A 56 11.93 -17.64 1.76
C ARG A 56 13.28 -18.37 1.75
N LYS A 57 13.93 -18.48 0.59
CA LYS A 57 15.21 -19.18 0.44
C LYS A 57 16.35 -18.43 1.13
N THR A 58 16.36 -17.12 1.06
CA THR A 58 17.48 -16.31 1.54
C THR A 58 17.31 -15.85 3.00
N GLY A 59 16.07 -15.64 3.46
CA GLY A 59 15.78 -15.04 4.77
C GLY A 59 16.35 -13.64 4.95
N LYS A 60 16.71 -12.96 3.85
CA LYS A 60 17.37 -11.65 3.85
C LYS A 60 16.44 -10.56 3.37
N ASN A 61 16.82 -9.31 3.60
CA ASN A 61 16.13 -8.16 3.02
C ASN A 61 16.22 -8.16 1.48
N PRO A 62 15.34 -7.44 0.77
CA PRO A 62 15.29 -7.48 -0.70
C PRO A 62 16.64 -7.21 -1.37
N VAL A 63 17.43 -6.24 -0.87
CA VAL A 63 18.72 -5.87 -1.47
C VAL A 63 19.73 -7.02 -1.38
N LEU A 64 19.83 -7.63 -0.18
CA LEU A 64 20.76 -8.72 0.04
C LEU A 64 20.26 -10.05 -0.55
N ALA A 65 18.94 -10.22 -0.70
CA ALA A 65 18.38 -11.41 -1.34
C ALA A 65 18.75 -11.49 -2.82
N TYR A 66 18.64 -10.40 -3.56
CA TYR A 66 19.07 -10.33 -4.96
C TYR A 66 20.59 -10.42 -5.10
N ASP A 67 21.37 -9.87 -4.17
CA ASP A 67 22.83 -9.96 -4.14
C ASP A 67 23.32 -11.42 -4.05
N THR A 68 22.56 -12.31 -3.40
CA THR A 68 22.90 -13.75 -3.32
C THR A 68 22.78 -14.48 -4.67
N ILE A 69 22.01 -13.95 -5.62
CA ILE A 69 21.88 -14.51 -6.96
C ILE A 69 23.05 -14.05 -7.83
N HIS A 70 23.29 -12.76 -7.86
CA HIS A 70 24.38 -12.15 -8.62
C HIS A 70 24.67 -10.74 -8.09
N PRO A 71 25.95 -10.33 -7.97
CA PRO A 71 26.30 -9.00 -7.43
C PRO A 71 25.62 -7.83 -8.16
N HIS A 72 25.43 -7.92 -9.48
CA HIS A 72 24.72 -6.88 -10.25
C HIS A 72 23.21 -6.89 -10.02
N ALA A 73 22.62 -8.01 -9.58
CA ALA A 73 21.19 -8.10 -9.28
C ALA A 73 20.80 -7.31 -8.02
N ARG A 74 21.76 -6.91 -7.19
CA ARG A 74 21.57 -6.01 -6.05
C ARG A 74 20.83 -4.71 -6.43
N ILE A 75 21.07 -4.19 -7.64
CA ILE A 75 20.39 -3.01 -8.18
C ILE A 75 18.89 -3.21 -8.22
N VAL A 76 18.38 -4.39 -8.58
CA VAL A 76 16.96 -4.73 -8.62
C VAL A 76 16.35 -4.59 -7.22
N GLY A 77 17.01 -5.14 -6.20
CA GLY A 77 16.60 -4.99 -4.81
C GLY A 77 16.57 -3.53 -4.34
N CYS A 78 17.57 -2.73 -4.74
CA CYS A 78 17.59 -1.29 -4.44
C CYS A 78 16.41 -0.56 -5.08
N PHE A 79 16.08 -0.84 -6.34
CA PHE A 79 14.90 -0.26 -6.99
C PHE A 79 13.59 -0.68 -6.31
N GLY A 80 13.49 -1.92 -5.84
CA GLY A 80 12.34 -2.38 -5.06
C GLY A 80 12.14 -1.57 -3.77
N VAL A 81 13.22 -1.34 -3.01
CA VAL A 81 13.19 -0.53 -1.80
C VAL A 81 12.87 0.94 -2.12
N LEU A 82 13.47 1.50 -3.18
CA LEU A 82 13.18 2.86 -3.61
C LEU A 82 11.73 3.04 -4.03
N ALA A 83 11.18 2.09 -4.78
CA ALA A 83 9.77 2.08 -5.19
C ALA A 83 8.84 2.06 -3.96
N ALA A 84 9.13 1.20 -2.97
CA ALA A 84 8.37 1.16 -1.72
C ALA A 84 8.42 2.49 -0.96
N PHE A 85 9.58 3.14 -0.91
CA PHE A 85 9.76 4.45 -0.28
C PHE A 85 8.94 5.55 -0.97
N VAL A 86 8.99 5.60 -2.31
CA VAL A 86 8.21 6.56 -3.10
C VAL A 86 6.70 6.31 -2.94
N ILE A 87 6.27 5.05 -2.94
CA ILE A 87 4.86 4.70 -2.70
C ILE A 87 4.43 5.15 -1.30
N LEU A 88 5.22 4.87 -0.27
CA LEU A 88 4.89 5.25 1.10
C LEU A 88 4.70 6.77 1.25
N SER A 89 5.48 7.59 0.54
CA SER A 89 5.40 9.04 0.64
C SER A 89 4.02 9.58 0.24
N TYR A 90 3.44 9.14 -0.87
CA TYR A 90 2.10 9.58 -1.25
C TYR A 90 0.97 8.81 -0.53
N TYR A 91 1.21 7.54 -0.18
CA TYR A 91 0.23 6.76 0.59
C TYR A 91 -0.01 7.34 1.99
N ALA A 92 1.03 7.84 2.63
CA ALA A 92 0.92 8.47 3.93
C ALA A 92 0.04 9.73 3.89
N ILE A 93 0.13 10.52 2.82
CA ILE A 93 -0.73 11.69 2.62
C ILE A 93 -2.19 11.27 2.48
N ILE A 94 -2.47 10.32 1.59
CA ILE A 94 -3.84 9.82 1.36
C ILE A 94 -4.38 9.14 2.62
N GLY A 95 -3.54 8.39 3.33
CA GLY A 95 -3.89 7.77 4.62
C GLY A 95 -4.33 8.81 5.66
N GLY A 96 -3.61 9.92 5.74
CA GLY A 96 -3.99 11.05 6.59
C GLY A 96 -5.36 11.63 6.22
N TRP A 97 -5.64 11.81 4.94
CA TRP A 97 -6.95 12.27 4.47
C TRP A 97 -8.08 11.31 4.86
N ILE A 98 -7.87 10.01 4.74
CA ILE A 98 -8.86 9.01 5.14
C ILE A 98 -9.16 9.08 6.63
N ILE A 99 -8.15 9.19 7.49
CA ILE A 99 -8.36 9.35 8.93
C ILE A 99 -9.18 10.60 9.22
N LYS A 100 -8.86 11.72 8.56
CA LYS A 100 -9.64 12.97 8.70
C LYS A 100 -11.10 12.76 8.32
N TYR A 101 -11.35 12.16 7.16
CA TYR A 101 -12.71 11.94 6.67
C TYR A 101 -13.48 10.97 7.57
N PHE A 102 -12.83 9.91 8.02
CA PHE A 102 -13.41 8.97 8.97
C PHE A 102 -13.76 9.65 10.30
N ALA A 103 -12.85 10.43 10.87
CA ALA A 103 -13.09 11.16 12.12
C ALA A 103 -14.21 12.17 11.98
N SER A 104 -14.26 12.91 10.88
CA SER A 104 -15.34 13.87 10.61
C SER A 104 -16.69 13.16 10.48
N TYR A 105 -16.76 12.07 9.74
CA TYR A 105 -18.00 11.31 9.59
C TYR A 105 -18.45 10.68 10.91
N ALA A 106 -17.53 10.15 11.71
CA ALA A 106 -17.84 9.54 13.00
C ALA A 106 -18.38 10.56 14.04
N THR A 107 -17.98 11.82 13.91
CA THR A 107 -18.41 12.89 14.85
C THR A 107 -19.67 13.61 14.40
N THR A 108 -19.86 13.82 13.11
CA THR A 108 -20.95 14.65 12.58
C THR A 108 -22.03 13.86 11.84
N PHE A 109 -21.79 12.58 11.52
CA PHE A 109 -22.62 11.74 10.64
C PHE A 109 -22.95 12.39 9.27
N GLN A 110 -22.14 13.38 8.87
CA GLN A 110 -22.26 14.05 7.59
C GLN A 110 -20.96 13.89 6.79
N PRO A 111 -21.05 13.78 5.46
CA PRO A 111 -19.84 13.81 4.64
C PRO A 111 -19.11 15.14 4.88
N PRO A 112 -17.78 15.10 4.99
CA PRO A 112 -17.01 16.33 5.21
C PRO A 112 -17.25 17.31 4.07
N ALA A 113 -17.24 18.59 4.41
CA ALA A 113 -17.28 19.66 3.46
C ALA A 113 -16.15 19.56 2.43
N ASP A 114 -16.29 20.25 1.31
CA ASP A 114 -15.46 20.27 0.12
C ASP A 114 -13.99 19.83 0.33
N PHE A 115 -13.60 18.79 -0.38
CA PHE A 115 -12.24 18.25 -0.40
C PHE A 115 -11.19 19.30 -0.84
N GLY A 116 -11.56 20.17 -1.78
CA GLY A 116 -10.72 21.27 -2.24
C GLY A 116 -10.40 22.26 -1.13
N ALA A 117 -11.40 22.62 -0.32
CA ALA A 117 -11.21 23.52 0.82
C ALA A 117 -10.32 22.91 1.91
N PHE A 118 -10.39 21.59 2.12
CA PHE A 118 -9.51 20.89 3.06
C PHE A 118 -8.06 20.87 2.56
N THR A 119 -7.83 20.50 1.32
CA THR A 119 -6.48 20.37 0.74
C THR A 119 -5.79 21.71 0.51
N ALA A 120 -6.56 22.79 0.37
CA ALA A 120 -6.03 24.16 0.26
C ALA A 120 -5.43 24.70 1.57
N LYS A 121 -5.78 24.11 2.71
CA LYS A 121 -5.22 24.52 4.00
C LYS A 121 -3.81 23.94 4.18
N PRO A 122 -2.78 24.75 4.50
CA PRO A 122 -1.41 24.25 4.56
C PRO A 122 -1.15 23.34 5.78
N VAL A 123 -1.81 23.58 6.91
CA VAL A 123 -1.50 22.92 8.19
C VAL A 123 -2.38 21.70 8.46
N GLU A 124 -3.67 21.78 8.16
CA GLU A 124 -4.63 20.71 8.52
C GLU A 124 -4.29 19.36 7.86
N PRO A 125 -3.97 19.27 6.55
CA PRO A 125 -3.54 18.01 5.93
C PRO A 125 -2.24 17.45 6.52
N LEU A 126 -1.29 18.32 6.93
CA LEU A 126 -0.04 17.90 7.55
C LEU A 126 -0.24 17.25 8.91
N VAL A 127 -1.16 17.79 9.73
CA VAL A 127 -1.47 17.19 11.04
C VAL A 127 -1.98 15.77 10.87
N TRP A 128 -2.90 15.55 9.93
CA TRP A 128 -3.46 14.23 9.65
C TRP A 128 -2.44 13.27 9.02
N PHE A 129 -1.54 13.78 8.19
CA PHE A 129 -0.40 13.03 7.67
C PHE A 129 0.51 12.53 8.81
N PHE A 130 0.92 13.42 9.73
CA PHE A 130 1.75 13.03 10.86
C PHE A 130 1.05 12.06 11.80
N LEU A 131 -0.25 12.24 12.01
CA LEU A 131 -1.05 11.30 12.82
C LEU A 131 -1.07 9.90 12.17
N PHE A 132 -1.28 9.80 10.85
CA PHE A 132 -1.20 8.54 10.13
C PHE A 132 0.19 7.90 10.27
N MET A 133 1.25 8.67 10.08
CA MET A 133 2.63 8.18 10.22
C MET A 133 2.93 7.72 11.64
N LEU A 134 2.44 8.42 12.65
CA LEU A 134 2.59 8.02 14.05
C LEU A 134 1.90 6.68 14.33
N ILE A 135 0.65 6.53 13.92
CA ILE A 135 -0.12 5.28 14.10
C ILE A 135 0.58 4.12 13.39
N THR A 136 0.97 4.32 12.12
CA THR A 136 1.67 3.30 11.34
C THR A 136 3.02 2.94 11.98
N GLY A 137 3.77 3.94 12.41
CA GLY A 137 5.06 3.74 13.10
C GLY A 137 4.92 2.97 14.40
N LEU A 138 3.88 3.26 15.22
CA LEU A 138 3.58 2.52 16.43
C LEU A 138 3.23 1.06 16.15
N ILE A 139 2.39 0.80 15.15
CA ILE A 139 2.04 -0.57 14.75
C ILE A 139 3.29 -1.33 14.30
N CYS A 140 4.12 -0.72 13.46
CA CYS A 140 5.36 -1.31 12.97
C CYS A 140 6.40 -1.52 14.07
N TYR A 141 6.42 -0.67 15.10
CA TYR A 141 7.34 -0.79 16.24
C TYR A 141 7.15 -2.12 16.99
N PHE A 142 5.93 -2.62 17.11
CA PHE A 142 5.63 -3.92 17.69
C PHE A 142 5.89 -5.10 16.75
N GLY A 143 6.43 -4.85 15.56
CA GLY A 143 6.81 -5.87 14.58
C GLY A 143 5.62 -6.69 14.06
N VAL A 144 5.87 -7.96 13.74
CA VAL A 144 4.86 -8.86 13.18
C VAL A 144 3.64 -9.00 14.10
N SER A 145 3.85 -9.07 15.41
CA SER A 145 2.75 -9.16 16.39
C SER A 145 1.87 -7.90 16.41
N GLY A 146 2.44 -6.73 16.18
CA GLY A 146 1.69 -5.48 16.07
C GLY A 146 0.83 -5.45 14.83
N ILE A 147 1.40 -5.82 13.68
CA ILE A 147 0.69 -5.89 12.40
C ILE A 147 -0.45 -6.92 12.45
N GLU A 148 -0.19 -8.11 13.01
CA GLU A 148 -1.17 -9.18 13.14
C GLU A 148 -2.38 -8.79 14.02
N LYS A 149 -2.14 -7.99 15.07
CA LYS A 149 -3.22 -7.49 15.94
C LYS A 149 -3.99 -6.32 15.36
N ALA A 150 -3.35 -5.53 14.49
CA ALA A 150 -3.98 -4.39 13.83
C ALA A 150 -4.86 -4.79 12.64
N CYS A 151 -4.57 -5.93 11.99
CA CYS A 151 -5.36 -6.50 10.90
C CYS A 151 -6.46 -7.42 11.40
#